data_e3b0473bf9dabdfd6334c3e1a9e33f43
#
_entry.id   e3b0473bf9dabdfd6334c3e1a9e33f43
#
_cell.length_a   1.000
_cell.length_b   1.000
_cell.length_c   1.000
_cell.angle_alpha   90.00
_cell.angle_beta   90.00
_cell.angle_gamma   90.00
#
_symmetry.space_group_name_H-M   'P 1'
#
loop_
_entity.id
_entity.type
_entity.pdbx_description
1 polymer ?
#
loop_
_entity_poly.entity_id
_entity_poly.type
_entity_poly.pdbx_seq_one_letter_code
_entity_poly.pdbx_strand_id
1 'polypeptide(L)'
;MLYRISLGITAMFASISTFAQDNTEAVADTAINLVAPVEKLTADTDKLPMEQILNLTWLIPVSGLLALLAALIFFKKMMKADPGTEIMREIAQHVRDGAKAYLRSQTRVVTIVVVVVVALFVLMVTLGLQSPLVPVAFLFGAVFSGLCGWLGMQTATLASSRTAQGCSQSLNAGLQVAFRSGAVMGLVVVGFGLLNIVTMYWVLSTFVFTSAHVAPGQEGLIGFLLPEGFSMSNRWQEITAIMLTYGIGASLQALFARVGGGIFTKAADVGADLVGKVEAGIPEDDPRNPATIADNVGDNVGDVAGMGADLYESYCGSILATAALGAALPLGMRFSGEPAVVAPMAIAAIGIIISIIGVLLVRCKDDSSMKTLLHALDTGTWSATGLIIIASGVLAGIGWIPWGIFGAITTGLIAGSAIGWTTGYFTSDSYAPTQGIAKQAEAGPATTIIDGMAVGMYSAWPPVVIIVIAILTSFGC
;
A
#
# COMPACT_ATOMS: atom_id res chain seq x y z
N MET A 1 24.10 25.48 7.71
CA MET A 1 23.04 24.52 8.08
C MET A 1 22.98 23.35 7.07
N LEU A 2 22.93 23.60 5.77
CA LEU A 2 22.95 22.57 4.71
C LEU A 2 24.19 21.65 4.73
N TYR A 3 25.38 22.19 5.03
CA TYR A 3 26.61 21.40 5.12
C TYR A 3 26.62 20.40 6.30
N ARG A 4 25.99 20.74 7.44
CA ARG A 4 25.84 19.82 8.58
C ARG A 4 24.80 18.71 8.32
N ILE A 5 23.78 19.00 7.50
CA ILE A 5 22.77 18.00 7.07
C ILE A 5 23.41 17.02 6.08
N SER A 6 24.24 17.50 5.14
CA SER A 6 24.96 16.67 4.19
C SER A 6 25.94 15.71 4.88
N LEU A 7 26.72 16.20 5.87
CA LEU A 7 27.62 15.33 6.66
C LEU A 7 26.85 14.28 7.49
N GLY A 8 25.69 14.64 8.05
CA GLY A 8 24.84 13.72 8.79
C GLY A 8 24.27 12.60 7.92
N ILE A 9 23.83 12.93 6.70
CA ILE A 9 23.32 11.97 5.73
C ILE A 9 24.45 11.03 5.25
N THR A 10 25.62 11.56 4.95
CA THR A 10 26.77 10.74 4.51
C THR A 10 27.26 9.80 5.63
N ALA A 11 27.30 10.28 6.88
CA ALA A 11 27.63 9.46 8.04
C ALA A 11 26.59 8.39 8.33
N MET A 12 25.31 8.70 8.12
CA MET A 12 24.22 7.73 8.29
C MET A 12 24.25 6.64 7.20
N PHE A 13 24.54 6.98 5.94
CA PHE A 13 24.73 5.99 4.87
C PHE A 13 25.99 5.15 5.07
N ALA A 14 27.10 5.73 5.53
CA ALA A 14 28.31 4.99 5.85
C ALA A 14 28.10 4.02 7.03
N SER A 15 27.38 4.42 8.08
CA SER A 15 27.08 3.53 9.21
C SER A 15 26.08 2.43 8.83
N ILE A 16 25.13 2.68 7.93
CA ILE A 16 24.20 1.65 7.41
C ILE A 16 24.95 0.64 6.55
N SER A 17 25.92 1.08 5.71
CA SER A 17 26.69 0.17 4.86
C SER A 17 27.67 -0.70 5.69
N THR A 18 28.31 -0.14 6.71
CA THR A 18 29.20 -0.90 7.63
C THR A 18 28.38 -1.87 8.48
N PHE A 19 27.22 -1.44 9.00
CA PHE A 19 26.31 -2.30 9.75
C PHE A 19 25.73 -3.44 8.88
N ALA A 20 25.49 -3.20 7.60
CA ALA A 20 25.06 -4.21 6.65
C ALA A 20 26.18 -5.22 6.32
N GLN A 21 27.43 -4.77 6.19
CA GLN A 21 28.58 -5.65 5.92
C GLN A 21 28.98 -6.52 7.12
N ASP A 22 29.06 -5.94 8.31
CA ASP A 22 29.45 -6.69 9.52
C ASP A 22 28.38 -7.69 9.99
N ASN A 23 27.09 -7.44 9.66
CA ASN A 23 26.01 -8.38 10.03
C ASN A 23 25.74 -9.45 8.98
N THR A 24 26.18 -9.31 7.71
CA THR A 24 25.98 -10.36 6.69
C THR A 24 26.77 -11.63 7.00
N GLU A 25 27.98 -11.54 7.49
CA GLU A 25 28.76 -12.72 7.89
C GLU A 25 28.21 -13.35 9.18
N ALA A 26 27.88 -12.55 10.19
CA ALA A 26 27.31 -13.05 11.45
C ALA A 26 25.91 -13.65 11.30
N VAL A 27 25.07 -13.09 10.39
CA VAL A 27 23.74 -13.62 10.07
C VAL A 27 23.85 -14.89 9.22
N ALA A 28 24.83 -14.96 8.30
CA ALA A 28 25.10 -16.16 7.51
C ALA A 28 25.55 -17.33 8.38
N ASP A 29 26.51 -17.10 9.31
CA ASP A 29 26.98 -18.14 10.24
C ASP A 29 25.91 -18.58 11.25
N THR A 30 25.08 -17.65 11.72
CA THR A 30 23.95 -17.96 12.61
C THR A 30 22.86 -18.72 11.85
N ALA A 31 22.57 -18.36 10.60
CA ALA A 31 21.61 -19.07 9.75
C ALA A 31 22.08 -20.51 9.44
N ILE A 32 23.39 -20.70 9.15
CA ILE A 32 23.97 -22.04 8.90
C ILE A 32 23.85 -22.94 10.14
N ASN A 33 24.06 -22.40 11.34
CA ASN A 33 23.97 -23.17 12.59
C ASN A 33 22.53 -23.44 13.04
N LEU A 34 21.54 -22.65 12.61
CA LEU A 34 20.12 -22.88 12.84
C LEU A 34 19.48 -23.86 11.84
N VAL A 35 20.07 -24.00 10.64
CA VAL A 35 19.55 -24.89 9.57
C VAL A 35 19.96 -26.36 9.80
N ALA A 36 21.04 -26.63 10.48
CA ALA A 36 21.49 -28.00 10.76
C ALA A 36 20.48 -28.94 11.47
N PRO A 37 19.61 -28.46 12.38
CA PRO A 37 18.56 -29.31 12.97
C PRO A 37 17.35 -29.54 12.06
N VAL A 38 17.11 -28.66 11.06
CA VAL A 38 15.92 -28.70 10.20
C VAL A 38 16.05 -29.76 9.10
N GLU A 39 17.26 -30.11 8.69
CA GLU A 39 17.56 -31.13 7.69
C GLU A 39 17.07 -32.54 8.07
N LYS A 40 16.89 -32.80 9.36
CA LYS A 40 16.38 -34.10 9.88
C LYS A 40 14.85 -34.21 9.89
N LEU A 41 14.10 -33.10 9.78
CA LEU A 41 12.63 -33.10 9.78
C LEU A 41 11.98 -33.17 8.40
N THR A 42 12.77 -33.07 7.30
CA THR A 42 12.23 -32.95 5.95
C THR A 42 12.40 -34.19 5.07
N ALA A 43 12.82 -35.33 5.64
CA ALA A 43 13.18 -36.53 4.86
C ALA A 43 11.99 -37.34 4.32
N ASP A 44 10.76 -36.99 4.61
CA ASP A 44 9.60 -37.83 4.22
C ASP A 44 8.37 -36.99 3.88
N THR A 45 8.28 -36.52 2.66
CA THR A 45 7.00 -36.31 1.95
C THR A 45 7.24 -36.01 0.48
N ASP A 46 6.45 -36.66 -0.38
CA ASP A 46 6.45 -36.65 -1.84
C ASP A 46 6.74 -35.30 -2.50
N LYS A 47 7.61 -35.35 -3.51
CA LYS A 47 7.93 -34.25 -4.43
C LYS A 47 6.65 -33.77 -5.13
N LEU A 48 6.11 -32.65 -4.69
CA LEU A 48 5.11 -31.95 -5.50
C LEU A 48 5.78 -31.37 -6.75
N PRO A 49 5.18 -31.55 -7.93
CA PRO A 49 5.79 -31.08 -9.15
C PRO A 49 5.85 -29.54 -9.16
N MET A 50 7.06 -28.99 -9.17
CA MET A 50 7.33 -27.54 -9.33
C MET A 50 6.62 -26.94 -10.58
N GLU A 51 6.31 -27.76 -11.59
CA GLU A 51 5.51 -27.39 -12.76
C GLU A 51 4.10 -26.87 -12.42
N GLN A 52 3.48 -27.32 -11.31
CA GLN A 52 2.12 -26.88 -10.96
C GLN A 52 2.08 -25.45 -10.41
N ILE A 53 3.15 -24.98 -9.77
CA ILE A 53 3.23 -23.58 -9.29
C ILE A 53 3.39 -22.64 -10.47
N LEU A 54 4.25 -23.00 -11.42
CA LEU A 54 4.49 -22.23 -12.64
C LEU A 54 3.26 -22.20 -13.56
N ASN A 55 2.40 -23.21 -13.52
CA ASN A 55 1.15 -23.22 -14.29
C ASN A 55 0.11 -22.19 -13.80
N LEU A 56 0.24 -21.64 -12.60
CA LEU A 56 -0.66 -20.62 -12.06
C LEU A 56 -0.15 -19.18 -12.24
N THR A 57 1.04 -18.97 -12.81
CA THR A 57 1.59 -17.63 -13.04
C THR A 57 0.71 -16.76 -13.94
N TRP A 58 -0.05 -17.36 -14.88
CA TRP A 58 -1.02 -16.64 -15.70
C TRP A 58 -2.17 -16.02 -14.90
N LEU A 59 -2.48 -16.55 -13.71
CA LEU A 59 -3.52 -16.00 -12.83
C LEU A 59 -3.16 -14.60 -12.33
N ILE A 60 -1.86 -14.34 -12.18
CA ILE A 60 -1.37 -13.07 -11.64
C ILE A 60 -1.77 -11.87 -12.54
N PRO A 61 -1.37 -11.83 -13.83
CA PRO A 61 -1.79 -10.74 -14.71
C PRO A 61 -3.30 -10.72 -14.94
N VAL A 62 -3.95 -11.87 -14.99
CA VAL A 62 -5.41 -11.94 -15.17
C VAL A 62 -6.14 -11.33 -13.99
N SER A 63 -5.73 -11.60 -12.75
CA SER A 63 -6.35 -10.99 -11.56
C SER A 63 -6.16 -9.48 -11.51
N GLY A 64 -4.98 -8.96 -11.89
CA GLY A 64 -4.73 -7.53 -12.02
C GLY A 64 -5.64 -6.87 -13.07
N LEU A 65 -5.82 -7.50 -14.24
CA LEU A 65 -6.77 -7.03 -15.24
C LEU A 65 -8.22 -7.09 -14.77
N LEU A 66 -8.60 -8.14 -14.03
CA LEU A 66 -9.93 -8.26 -13.42
C LEU A 66 -10.17 -7.16 -12.38
N ALA A 67 -9.15 -6.78 -11.59
CA ALA A 67 -9.24 -5.66 -10.67
C ALA A 67 -9.55 -4.35 -11.40
N LEU A 68 -8.81 -4.04 -12.46
CA LEU A 68 -9.03 -2.83 -13.26
C LEU A 68 -10.39 -2.83 -13.97
N LEU A 69 -10.83 -3.99 -14.48
CA LEU A 69 -12.16 -4.14 -15.07
C LEU A 69 -13.25 -3.94 -14.02
N ALA A 70 -13.12 -4.51 -12.83
CA ALA A 70 -14.05 -4.30 -11.72
C ALA A 70 -14.08 -2.84 -11.26
N ALA A 71 -12.91 -2.19 -11.17
CA ALA A 71 -12.80 -0.74 -10.91
C ALA A 71 -13.60 0.07 -11.94
N LEU A 72 -13.44 -0.23 -13.23
CA LEU A 72 -14.18 0.44 -14.31
C LEU A 72 -15.70 0.22 -14.19
N ILE A 73 -16.14 -0.99 -13.84
CA ILE A 73 -17.55 -1.31 -13.63
C ILE A 73 -18.11 -0.51 -12.44
N PHE A 74 -17.39 -0.48 -11.30
CA PHE A 74 -17.82 0.28 -10.13
C PHE A 74 -17.83 1.79 -10.41
N PHE A 75 -16.83 2.30 -11.12
CA PHE A 75 -16.79 3.70 -11.55
C PHE A 75 -18.00 4.05 -12.42
N LYS A 76 -18.32 3.23 -13.44
CA LYS A 76 -19.52 3.45 -14.28
C LYS A 76 -20.82 3.38 -13.47
N LYS A 77 -20.91 2.47 -12.49
CA LYS A 77 -22.08 2.37 -11.60
C LYS A 77 -22.21 3.60 -10.69
N MET A 78 -21.10 4.09 -10.13
CA MET A 78 -21.05 5.31 -9.34
C MET A 78 -21.46 6.53 -10.16
N MET A 79 -20.97 6.65 -11.39
CA MET A 79 -21.30 7.78 -12.29
C MET A 79 -22.76 7.84 -12.74
N LYS A 80 -23.52 6.73 -12.62
CA LYS A 80 -24.96 6.70 -12.89
C LYS A 80 -25.81 7.33 -11.78
N ALA A 81 -25.24 7.51 -10.58
CA ALA A 81 -25.93 8.17 -9.48
C ALA A 81 -26.18 9.66 -9.81
N ASP A 82 -27.27 10.19 -9.32
CA ASP A 82 -27.65 11.59 -9.51
C ASP A 82 -26.60 12.52 -8.89
N PRO A 83 -26.04 13.48 -9.64
CA PRO A 83 -25.06 14.43 -9.12
C PRO A 83 -25.65 15.52 -8.22
N GLY A 84 -26.97 15.54 -7.99
CA GLY A 84 -27.67 16.47 -7.12
C GLY A 84 -28.05 17.80 -7.79
N THR A 85 -28.37 18.78 -6.94
CA THR A 85 -28.80 20.11 -7.36
C THR A 85 -27.72 20.88 -8.11
N GLU A 86 -28.07 21.98 -8.76
CA GLU A 86 -27.14 22.83 -9.47
C GLU A 86 -26.03 23.38 -8.54
N ILE A 87 -26.43 23.82 -7.35
CA ILE A 87 -25.49 24.30 -6.30
C ILE A 87 -24.52 23.20 -5.87
N MET A 88 -25.00 21.97 -5.65
CA MET A 88 -24.12 20.82 -5.30
C MET A 88 -23.08 20.55 -6.39
N ARG A 89 -23.47 20.67 -7.65
CA ARG A 89 -22.59 20.46 -8.80
C ARG A 89 -21.55 21.58 -8.93
N GLU A 90 -21.97 22.83 -8.67
CA GLU A 90 -21.08 24.00 -8.69
C GLU A 90 -20.02 23.89 -7.59
N ILE A 91 -20.40 23.64 -6.36
CA ILE A 91 -19.46 23.44 -5.23
C ILE A 91 -18.50 22.29 -5.52
N ALA A 92 -19.01 21.14 -5.97
CA ALA A 92 -18.17 20.01 -6.34
C ALA A 92 -17.22 20.33 -7.51
N GLN A 93 -17.58 21.27 -8.40
CA GLN A 93 -16.69 21.74 -9.45
C GLN A 93 -15.54 22.59 -8.86
N HIS A 94 -15.84 23.50 -7.93
CA HIS A 94 -14.82 24.30 -7.25
C HIS A 94 -13.83 23.41 -6.48
N VAL A 95 -14.31 22.39 -5.77
CA VAL A 95 -13.48 21.40 -5.09
C VAL A 95 -12.57 20.65 -6.09
N ARG A 96 -13.11 20.23 -7.24
CA ARG A 96 -12.32 19.56 -8.28
C ARG A 96 -11.23 20.46 -8.86
N ASP A 97 -11.55 21.73 -9.09
CA ASP A 97 -10.59 22.68 -9.66
C ASP A 97 -9.48 23.01 -8.65
N GLY A 98 -9.82 23.17 -7.38
CA GLY A 98 -8.86 23.31 -6.29
C GLY A 98 -7.94 22.08 -6.16
N ALA A 99 -8.50 20.88 -6.16
CA ALA A 99 -7.76 19.63 -6.07
C ALA A 99 -6.79 19.44 -7.26
N LYS A 100 -7.23 19.79 -8.49
CA LYS A 100 -6.36 19.78 -9.68
C LYS A 100 -5.23 20.81 -9.59
N ALA A 101 -5.52 22.00 -9.07
CA ALA A 101 -4.51 23.05 -8.89
C ALA A 101 -3.44 22.62 -7.88
N TYR A 102 -3.87 22.04 -6.75
CA TYR A 102 -2.97 21.47 -5.76
C TYR A 102 -2.08 20.37 -6.35
N LEU A 103 -2.67 19.35 -6.99
CA LEU A 103 -1.89 18.25 -7.57
C LEU A 103 -0.90 18.72 -8.64
N ARG A 104 -1.28 19.72 -9.45
CA ARG A 104 -0.35 20.31 -10.43
C ARG A 104 0.87 20.96 -9.75
N SER A 105 0.65 21.67 -8.65
CA SER A 105 1.71 22.28 -7.87
C SER A 105 2.60 21.22 -7.21
N GLN A 106 2.00 20.24 -6.57
CA GLN A 106 2.70 19.14 -5.93
C GLN A 106 3.50 18.31 -6.92
N THR A 107 2.91 17.90 -8.03
CA THR A 107 3.59 17.11 -9.08
C THR A 107 4.84 17.82 -9.59
N ARG A 108 4.81 19.16 -9.73
CA ARG A 108 5.99 19.92 -10.14
C ARG A 108 7.15 19.75 -9.17
N VAL A 109 6.89 19.87 -7.85
CA VAL A 109 7.92 19.73 -6.81
C VAL A 109 8.44 18.29 -6.76
N VAL A 110 7.53 17.31 -6.77
CA VAL A 110 7.90 15.89 -6.75
C VAL A 110 8.70 15.50 -7.98
N THR A 111 8.34 15.99 -9.16
CA THR A 111 9.10 15.73 -10.40
C THR A 111 10.54 16.22 -10.28
N ILE A 112 10.78 17.38 -9.68
CA ILE A 112 12.16 17.89 -9.48
C ILE A 112 12.94 16.93 -8.59
N VAL A 113 12.33 16.46 -7.47
CA VAL A 113 12.99 15.53 -6.55
C VAL A 113 13.25 14.18 -7.23
N VAL A 114 12.27 13.63 -7.95
CA VAL A 114 12.41 12.38 -8.69
C VAL A 114 13.54 12.48 -9.72
N VAL A 115 13.64 13.58 -10.47
CA VAL A 115 14.72 13.81 -11.44
C VAL A 115 16.09 13.85 -10.75
N VAL A 116 16.21 14.51 -9.60
CA VAL A 116 17.46 14.55 -8.83
C VAL A 116 17.87 13.14 -8.35
N VAL A 117 16.91 12.36 -7.84
CA VAL A 117 17.20 10.98 -7.38
C VAL A 117 17.54 10.06 -8.56
N VAL A 118 16.85 10.19 -9.70
CA VAL A 118 17.19 9.44 -10.92
C VAL A 118 18.60 9.81 -11.40
N ALA A 119 18.97 11.09 -11.40
CA ALA A 119 20.33 11.52 -11.74
C ALA A 119 21.39 10.92 -10.80
N LEU A 120 21.07 10.82 -9.50
CA LEU A 120 21.94 10.17 -8.54
C LEU A 120 22.08 8.66 -8.85
N PHE A 121 21.00 7.95 -9.14
CA PHE A 121 21.07 6.55 -9.54
C PHE A 121 21.85 6.35 -10.85
N VAL A 122 21.65 7.22 -11.83
CA VAL A 122 22.45 7.20 -13.09
C VAL A 122 23.95 7.39 -12.79
N LEU A 123 24.30 8.30 -11.88
CA LEU A 123 25.68 8.46 -11.43
C LEU A 123 26.20 7.18 -10.76
N MET A 124 25.43 6.51 -9.90
CA MET A 124 25.81 5.25 -9.28
C MET A 124 26.02 4.13 -10.31
N VAL A 125 25.18 4.10 -11.35
CA VAL A 125 25.36 3.18 -12.49
C VAL A 125 26.67 3.44 -13.23
N THR A 126 27.01 4.71 -13.51
CA THR A 126 28.28 5.05 -14.20
C THR A 126 29.52 4.74 -13.36
N LEU A 127 29.38 4.66 -12.04
CA LEU A 127 30.43 4.25 -11.11
C LEU A 127 30.50 2.72 -10.92
N GLY A 128 29.65 1.94 -11.60
CA GLY A 128 29.60 0.48 -11.47
C GLY A 128 28.99 -0.03 -10.15
N LEU A 129 28.35 0.85 -9.36
CA LEU A 129 27.81 0.51 -8.05
C LEU A 129 26.40 -0.11 -8.11
N GLN A 130 25.69 0.04 -9.25
CA GLN A 130 24.32 -0.43 -9.40
C GLN A 130 23.98 -0.86 -10.83
N SER A 131 22.98 -1.72 -10.99
CA SER A 131 22.47 -2.12 -12.29
C SER A 131 21.84 -0.93 -13.05
N PRO A 132 22.06 -0.82 -14.38
CA PRO A 132 21.43 0.20 -15.23
C PRO A 132 19.90 0.20 -15.23
N LEU A 133 19.27 -0.86 -14.76
CA LEU A 133 17.80 -0.97 -14.65
C LEU A 133 17.22 -0.31 -13.41
N VAL A 134 18.05 0.00 -12.40
CA VAL A 134 17.63 0.63 -11.14
C VAL A 134 16.95 2.00 -11.35
N PRO A 135 17.53 2.96 -12.11
CA PRO A 135 16.87 4.25 -12.36
C PRO A 135 15.51 4.09 -13.06
N VAL A 136 15.41 3.12 -13.97
CA VAL A 136 14.18 2.83 -14.71
C VAL A 136 13.11 2.26 -13.79
N ALA A 137 13.44 1.26 -12.98
CA ALA A 137 12.53 0.66 -12.00
C ALA A 137 12.01 1.71 -11.01
N PHE A 138 12.90 2.54 -10.46
CA PHE A 138 12.55 3.65 -9.57
C PHE A 138 11.55 4.62 -10.22
N LEU A 139 11.83 5.05 -11.45
CA LEU A 139 10.97 5.98 -12.17
C LEU A 139 9.56 5.39 -12.40
N PHE A 140 9.48 4.12 -12.81
CA PHE A 140 8.18 3.44 -12.97
C PHE A 140 7.40 3.39 -11.65
N GLY A 141 8.04 3.07 -10.53
CA GLY A 141 7.40 3.07 -9.20
C GLY A 141 6.81 4.43 -8.85
N ALA A 142 7.58 5.51 -9.02
CA ALA A 142 7.13 6.86 -8.74
C ALA A 142 5.95 7.29 -9.64
N VAL A 143 6.02 7.00 -10.94
CA VAL A 143 4.97 7.37 -11.90
C VAL A 143 3.65 6.66 -11.59
N PHE A 144 3.67 5.34 -11.35
CA PHE A 144 2.45 4.58 -11.11
C PHE A 144 1.84 4.88 -9.74
N SER A 145 2.63 5.14 -8.71
CA SER A 145 2.13 5.61 -7.41
C SER A 145 1.39 6.95 -7.56
N GLY A 146 1.98 7.91 -8.28
CA GLY A 146 1.35 9.19 -8.57
C GLY A 146 0.08 9.06 -9.41
N LEU A 147 0.07 8.14 -10.39
CA LEU A 147 -1.11 7.86 -11.22
C LEU A 147 -2.26 7.28 -10.38
N CYS A 148 -1.99 6.37 -9.45
CA CYS A 148 -2.99 5.84 -8.53
C CYS A 148 -3.61 6.94 -7.66
N GLY A 149 -2.80 7.80 -7.06
CA GLY A 149 -3.28 8.94 -6.28
C GLY A 149 -4.15 9.89 -7.11
N TRP A 150 -3.73 10.20 -8.34
CA TRP A 150 -4.50 11.05 -9.25
C TRP A 150 -5.85 10.43 -9.63
N LEU A 151 -5.91 9.14 -10.00
CA LEU A 151 -7.15 8.44 -10.33
C LEU A 151 -8.10 8.37 -9.13
N GLY A 152 -7.55 8.13 -7.93
CA GLY A 152 -8.32 8.13 -6.68
C GLY A 152 -8.98 9.46 -6.42
N MET A 153 -8.22 10.56 -6.44
CA MET A 153 -8.74 11.91 -6.25
C MET A 153 -9.81 12.26 -7.31
N GLN A 154 -9.58 11.94 -8.59
CA GLN A 154 -10.57 12.17 -9.64
C GLN A 154 -11.88 11.42 -9.35
N THR A 155 -11.79 10.18 -8.87
CA THR A 155 -12.96 9.36 -8.53
C THR A 155 -13.70 9.94 -7.33
N ALA A 156 -12.97 10.31 -6.26
CA ALA A 156 -13.56 10.85 -5.04
C ALA A 156 -14.28 12.18 -5.28
N THR A 157 -13.65 13.11 -5.97
CA THR A 157 -14.26 14.42 -6.29
C THR A 157 -15.46 14.32 -7.24
N LEU A 158 -15.53 13.27 -8.07
CA LEU A 158 -16.72 12.98 -8.88
C LEU A 158 -17.81 12.29 -8.06
N ALA A 159 -17.45 11.58 -6.98
CA ALA A 159 -18.40 10.91 -6.11
C ALA A 159 -19.04 11.84 -5.08
N SER A 160 -18.35 12.90 -4.63
CA SER A 160 -18.75 13.74 -3.48
C SER A 160 -20.19 14.26 -3.56
N SER A 161 -20.54 14.99 -4.60
CA SER A 161 -21.91 15.50 -4.78
C SER A 161 -22.96 14.38 -4.94
N ARG A 162 -22.58 13.27 -5.59
CA ARG A 162 -23.44 12.09 -5.76
C ARG A 162 -23.70 11.38 -4.44
N THR A 163 -22.68 11.33 -3.57
CA THR A 163 -22.81 10.80 -2.22
C THR A 163 -23.75 11.66 -1.39
N ALA A 164 -23.55 12.99 -1.40
CA ALA A 164 -24.42 13.93 -0.70
C ALA A 164 -25.89 13.81 -1.19
N GLN A 165 -26.12 13.74 -2.49
CA GLN A 165 -27.44 13.52 -3.07
C GLN A 165 -28.02 12.15 -2.70
N GLY A 166 -27.20 11.11 -2.66
CA GLY A 166 -27.62 9.79 -2.19
C GLY A 166 -28.05 9.81 -0.72
N CYS A 167 -27.28 10.47 0.15
CA CYS A 167 -27.58 10.61 1.57
C CYS A 167 -28.88 11.39 1.83
N SER A 168 -29.26 12.36 0.97
CA SER A 168 -30.54 13.07 1.08
C SER A 168 -31.74 12.16 0.82
N GLN A 169 -31.58 11.03 0.15
CA GLN A 169 -32.61 10.04 -0.12
C GLN A 169 -32.62 8.94 0.96
N SER A 170 -31.47 8.31 1.21
CA SER A 170 -31.26 7.36 2.30
C SER A 170 -29.78 7.21 2.61
N LEU A 171 -29.45 6.86 3.86
CA LEU A 171 -28.08 6.64 4.28
C LEU A 171 -27.42 5.51 3.47
N ASN A 172 -28.16 4.46 3.13
CA ASN A 172 -27.67 3.35 2.29
C ASN A 172 -27.38 3.81 0.86
N ALA A 173 -28.21 4.68 0.26
CA ALA A 173 -27.95 5.19 -1.08
C ALA A 173 -26.63 5.98 -1.14
N GLY A 174 -26.38 6.84 -0.15
CA GLY A 174 -25.11 7.55 0.01
C GLY A 174 -23.94 6.60 0.21
N LEU A 175 -24.07 5.61 1.11
CA LEU A 175 -23.04 4.58 1.33
C LEU A 175 -22.68 3.85 0.05
N GLN A 176 -23.65 3.43 -0.74
CA GLN A 176 -23.39 2.69 -1.97
C GLN A 176 -22.59 3.50 -3.00
N VAL A 177 -22.78 4.82 -3.06
CA VAL A 177 -21.99 5.70 -3.92
C VAL A 177 -20.57 5.87 -3.38
N ALA A 178 -20.44 6.23 -2.10
CA ALA A 178 -19.17 6.43 -1.42
C ALA A 178 -18.30 5.17 -1.43
N PHE A 179 -18.88 4.02 -1.05
CA PHE A 179 -18.17 2.74 -0.99
C PHE A 179 -17.71 2.27 -2.36
N ARG A 180 -18.50 2.48 -3.42
CA ARG A 180 -18.06 2.20 -4.80
C ARG A 180 -16.90 3.09 -5.21
N SER A 181 -16.88 4.35 -4.81
CA SER A 181 -15.75 5.27 -5.05
C SER A 181 -14.46 4.75 -4.37
N GLY A 182 -14.56 4.36 -3.10
CA GLY A 182 -13.43 3.75 -2.38
C GLY A 182 -12.97 2.43 -2.99
N ALA A 183 -13.92 1.57 -3.40
CA ALA A 183 -13.62 0.32 -4.08
C ALA A 183 -12.89 0.53 -5.43
N VAL A 184 -13.24 1.57 -6.20
CA VAL A 184 -12.51 1.95 -7.42
C VAL A 184 -11.06 2.25 -7.08
N MET A 185 -10.81 3.06 -6.06
CA MET A 185 -9.46 3.40 -5.64
C MET A 185 -8.66 2.17 -5.22
N GLY A 186 -9.21 1.34 -4.33
CA GLY A 186 -8.54 0.12 -3.87
C GLY A 186 -8.21 -0.85 -5.01
N LEU A 187 -9.15 -1.07 -5.94
CA LEU A 187 -8.96 -1.97 -7.08
C LEU A 187 -7.97 -1.42 -8.12
N VAL A 188 -7.91 -0.09 -8.30
CA VAL A 188 -6.89 0.56 -9.14
C VAL A 188 -5.49 0.36 -8.55
N VAL A 189 -5.34 0.55 -7.23
CA VAL A 189 -4.07 0.35 -6.51
C VAL A 189 -3.57 -1.08 -6.66
N VAL A 190 -4.39 -2.07 -6.30
CA VAL A 190 -3.95 -3.48 -6.36
C VAL A 190 -3.81 -3.99 -7.79
N GLY A 191 -4.65 -3.51 -8.71
CA GLY A 191 -4.60 -3.88 -10.12
C GLY A 191 -3.32 -3.39 -10.81
N PHE A 192 -3.02 -2.10 -10.72
CA PHE A 192 -1.77 -1.55 -11.27
C PHE A 192 -0.55 -2.08 -10.52
N GLY A 193 -0.61 -2.20 -9.19
CA GLY A 193 0.49 -2.72 -8.39
C GLY A 193 0.90 -4.11 -8.85
N LEU A 194 -0.04 -5.04 -8.90
CA LEU A 194 0.26 -6.41 -9.28
C LEU A 194 0.66 -6.56 -10.76
N LEU A 195 -0.02 -5.84 -11.68
CA LEU A 195 0.34 -5.84 -13.10
C LEU A 195 1.76 -5.31 -13.34
N ASN A 196 2.15 -4.24 -12.67
CA ASN A 196 3.50 -3.70 -12.82
C ASN A 196 4.56 -4.63 -12.25
N ILE A 197 4.32 -5.20 -11.07
CA ILE A 197 5.24 -6.16 -10.45
C ILE A 197 5.44 -7.38 -11.34
N VAL A 198 4.36 -8.00 -11.83
CA VAL A 198 4.46 -9.20 -12.66
C VAL A 198 5.05 -8.90 -14.04
N THR A 199 4.75 -7.73 -14.62
CA THR A 199 5.33 -7.33 -15.91
C THR A 199 6.83 -7.11 -15.76
N MET A 200 7.26 -6.40 -14.71
CA MET A 200 8.68 -6.21 -14.41
C MET A 200 9.39 -7.55 -14.16
N TYR A 201 8.80 -8.40 -13.33
CA TYR A 201 9.32 -9.75 -13.09
C TYR A 201 9.47 -10.52 -14.40
N TRP A 202 8.44 -10.54 -15.24
CA TRP A 202 8.47 -11.25 -16.51
C TRP A 202 9.53 -10.69 -17.48
N VAL A 203 9.61 -9.36 -17.61
CA VAL A 203 10.64 -8.72 -18.46
C VAL A 203 12.04 -9.04 -17.95
N LEU A 204 12.29 -8.90 -16.66
CA LEU A 204 13.61 -9.19 -16.08
C LEU A 204 13.98 -10.66 -16.21
N SER A 205 13.06 -11.57 -15.91
CA SER A 205 13.33 -13.01 -15.93
C SER A 205 13.44 -13.59 -17.34
N THR A 206 12.67 -13.07 -18.32
CA THR A 206 12.60 -13.68 -19.66
C THR A 206 13.58 -13.04 -20.63
N PHE A 207 13.80 -11.70 -20.52
CA PHE A 207 14.59 -10.99 -21.53
C PHE A 207 15.95 -10.53 -21.03
N VAL A 208 16.11 -10.25 -19.73
CA VAL A 208 17.39 -9.69 -19.20
C VAL A 208 18.24 -10.75 -18.56
N PHE A 209 17.76 -11.39 -17.50
CA PHE A 209 18.50 -12.34 -16.69
C PHE A 209 18.30 -13.77 -17.17
N THR A 210 18.81 -14.09 -18.35
CA THR A 210 18.69 -15.41 -18.97
C THR A 210 20.04 -16.09 -19.11
N SER A 211 20.04 -17.43 -19.23
CA SER A 211 21.26 -18.22 -19.46
C SER A 211 21.98 -17.86 -20.78
N ALA A 212 21.26 -17.32 -21.76
CA ALA A 212 21.83 -16.89 -23.03
C ALA A 212 22.83 -15.72 -22.88
N HIS A 213 22.69 -14.90 -21.85
CA HIS A 213 23.55 -13.73 -21.60
C HIS A 213 24.72 -14.02 -20.65
N VAL A 214 24.83 -15.22 -20.10
CA VAL A 214 25.92 -15.64 -19.20
C VAL A 214 27.13 -16.19 -19.97
N ALA A 215 26.94 -16.62 -21.23
CA ALA A 215 28.00 -17.22 -22.03
C ALA A 215 29.04 -16.16 -22.50
N PRO A 216 30.34 -16.36 -22.32
CA PRO A 216 31.36 -15.45 -22.80
C PRO A 216 31.24 -15.19 -24.31
N GLY A 217 31.22 -13.92 -24.70
CA GLY A 217 31.10 -13.48 -26.10
C GLY A 217 29.67 -13.35 -26.64
N GLN A 218 28.61 -13.61 -25.84
CA GLN A 218 27.22 -13.38 -26.20
C GLN A 218 26.62 -12.11 -25.55
N GLU A 219 27.49 -11.20 -25.14
CA GLU A 219 27.13 -10.01 -24.40
C GLU A 219 26.22 -9.02 -25.14
N GLY A 220 25.94 -9.17 -26.38
CA GLY A 220 24.98 -8.38 -27.18
C GLY A 220 24.59 -7.00 -26.63
N LEU A 221 23.56 -6.40 -27.18
CA LEU A 221 23.02 -5.09 -26.74
C LEU A 221 22.51 -5.10 -25.26
N ILE A 222 22.29 -6.28 -24.67
CA ILE A 222 21.73 -6.45 -23.33
C ILE A 222 22.86 -6.67 -22.28
N GLY A 223 24.09 -6.99 -22.72
CA GLY A 223 25.22 -7.27 -21.80
C GLY A 223 25.52 -6.11 -20.84
N PHE A 224 25.35 -4.86 -21.29
CA PHE A 224 25.56 -3.67 -20.45
C PHE A 224 24.51 -3.54 -19.31
N LEU A 225 23.37 -4.23 -19.42
CA LEU A 225 22.30 -4.22 -18.39
C LEU A 225 22.59 -5.20 -17.25
N LEU A 226 23.55 -6.12 -17.44
CA LEU A 226 23.89 -7.11 -16.44
C LEU A 226 24.95 -6.55 -15.48
N PRO A 227 24.80 -6.78 -14.16
CA PRO A 227 25.82 -6.39 -13.20
C PRO A 227 27.08 -7.24 -13.38
N GLU A 228 28.24 -6.67 -13.04
CA GLU A 228 29.51 -7.43 -12.99
C GLU A 228 29.38 -8.61 -12.02
N GLY A 229 29.81 -9.79 -12.45
CA GLY A 229 29.71 -11.02 -11.65
C GLY A 229 28.34 -11.69 -11.67
N PHE A 230 27.44 -11.31 -12.59
CA PHE A 230 26.17 -12.02 -12.75
C PHE A 230 26.37 -13.49 -13.08
N SER A 231 25.64 -14.35 -12.37
CA SER A 231 25.57 -15.78 -12.59
C SER A 231 24.14 -16.28 -12.40
N MET A 232 23.82 -17.47 -12.95
CA MET A 232 22.48 -18.04 -12.78
C MET A 232 22.16 -18.42 -11.32
N SER A 233 23.17 -18.53 -10.46
CA SER A 233 22.99 -18.81 -9.03
C SER A 233 22.45 -17.61 -8.26
N ASN A 234 22.79 -16.36 -8.63
CA ASN A 234 22.31 -15.14 -7.99
C ASN A 234 21.17 -14.44 -8.76
N ARG A 235 20.64 -15.08 -9.81
CA ARG A 235 19.62 -14.54 -10.71
C ARG A 235 18.42 -13.94 -9.98
N TRP A 236 17.85 -14.68 -9.04
CA TRP A 236 16.63 -14.25 -8.35
C TRP A 236 16.87 -13.08 -7.40
N GLN A 237 18.06 -13.05 -6.79
CA GLN A 237 18.50 -11.95 -5.92
C GLN A 237 18.66 -10.66 -6.73
N GLU A 238 19.29 -10.72 -7.91
CA GLU A 238 19.44 -9.56 -8.81
C GLU A 238 18.08 -9.03 -9.30
N ILE A 239 17.19 -9.94 -9.74
CA ILE A 239 15.85 -9.56 -10.18
C ILE A 239 15.08 -8.86 -9.05
N THR A 240 15.08 -9.44 -7.86
CA THR A 240 14.33 -8.87 -6.73
C THR A 240 14.96 -7.59 -6.19
N ALA A 241 16.27 -7.43 -6.25
CA ALA A 241 16.95 -6.18 -5.90
C ALA A 241 16.53 -5.01 -6.80
N ILE A 242 16.44 -5.24 -8.12
CA ILE A 242 15.92 -4.24 -9.07
C ILE A 242 14.43 -3.96 -8.78
N MET A 243 13.63 -5.00 -8.55
CA MET A 243 12.22 -4.86 -8.24
C MET A 243 11.98 -4.07 -6.94
N LEU A 244 12.84 -4.22 -5.93
CA LEU A 244 12.76 -3.43 -4.69
C LEU A 244 12.94 -1.93 -4.95
N THR A 245 13.76 -1.53 -5.91
CA THR A 245 13.94 -0.10 -6.24
C THR A 245 12.70 0.52 -6.87
N TYR A 246 11.86 -0.27 -7.52
CA TYR A 246 10.51 0.15 -7.90
C TYR A 246 9.67 0.54 -6.66
N GLY A 247 9.73 -0.27 -5.60
CA GLY A 247 9.09 0.05 -4.31
C GLY A 247 9.61 1.36 -3.72
N ILE A 248 10.93 1.63 -3.80
CA ILE A 248 11.54 2.89 -3.34
C ILE A 248 10.99 4.09 -4.14
N GLY A 249 10.81 3.95 -5.44
CA GLY A 249 10.20 4.99 -6.28
C GLY A 249 8.75 5.29 -5.88
N ALA A 250 7.95 4.25 -5.65
CA ALA A 250 6.59 4.37 -5.16
C ALA A 250 6.54 5.02 -3.78
N SER A 251 7.47 4.65 -2.87
CA SER A 251 7.59 5.19 -1.53
C SER A 251 7.92 6.69 -1.53
N LEU A 252 8.87 7.12 -2.36
CA LEU A 252 9.19 8.54 -2.49
C LEU A 252 7.98 9.36 -2.93
N GLN A 253 7.25 8.91 -3.93
CA GLN A 253 6.03 9.57 -4.42
C GLN A 253 4.96 9.60 -3.32
N ALA A 254 4.75 8.49 -2.63
CA ALA A 254 3.77 8.36 -1.55
C ALA A 254 4.09 9.28 -0.37
N LEU A 255 5.37 9.37 0.03
CA LEU A 255 5.83 10.29 1.07
C LEU A 255 5.43 11.73 0.77
N PHE A 256 5.76 12.23 -0.43
CA PHE A 256 5.41 13.60 -0.81
C PHE A 256 3.90 13.81 -0.93
N ALA A 257 3.18 12.83 -1.47
CA ALA A 257 1.72 12.90 -1.58
C ALA A 257 1.06 12.95 -0.20
N ARG A 258 1.49 12.07 0.72
CA ARG A 258 0.92 11.95 2.06
C ARG A 258 1.25 13.16 2.94
N VAL A 259 2.53 13.54 3.01
CA VAL A 259 2.97 14.67 3.85
C VAL A 259 2.45 15.99 3.29
N GLY A 260 2.57 16.22 1.99
CA GLY A 260 2.09 17.45 1.36
C GLY A 260 0.57 17.59 1.45
N GLY A 261 -0.17 16.52 1.18
CA GLY A 261 -1.62 16.47 1.32
C GLY A 261 -2.05 16.73 2.76
N GLY A 262 -1.44 16.04 3.73
CA GLY A 262 -1.77 16.22 5.15
C GLY A 262 -1.49 17.63 5.69
N ILE A 263 -0.38 18.26 5.26
CA ILE A 263 -0.10 19.66 5.58
C ILE A 263 -1.18 20.59 5.01
N PHE A 264 -1.55 20.39 3.75
CA PHE A 264 -2.58 21.20 3.11
C PHE A 264 -3.95 21.03 3.79
N THR A 265 -4.37 19.79 4.05
CA THR A 265 -5.62 19.47 4.75
C THR A 265 -5.69 20.18 6.09
N LYS A 266 -4.67 20.04 6.93
CA LYS A 266 -4.69 20.67 8.26
C LYS A 266 -4.58 22.19 8.21
N ALA A 267 -3.85 22.76 7.26
CA ALA A 267 -3.81 24.21 7.08
C ALA A 267 -5.17 24.75 6.62
N ALA A 268 -5.88 24.05 5.73
CA ALA A 268 -7.20 24.44 5.25
C ALA A 268 -8.27 24.30 6.34
N ASP A 269 -8.30 23.17 7.05
CA ASP A 269 -9.21 22.87 8.15
C ASP A 269 -9.08 23.91 9.28
N VAL A 270 -7.88 24.09 9.83
CA VAL A 270 -7.63 25.10 10.87
C VAL A 270 -7.90 26.52 10.38
N GLY A 271 -7.54 26.84 9.14
CA GLY A 271 -7.80 28.15 8.53
C GLY A 271 -9.30 28.44 8.36
N ALA A 272 -10.06 27.45 7.91
CA ALA A 272 -11.52 27.54 7.77
C ALA A 272 -12.19 27.75 9.13
N ASP A 273 -11.75 27.03 10.14
CA ASP A 273 -12.24 27.15 11.52
C ASP A 273 -11.94 28.51 12.14
N LEU A 274 -10.72 29.04 11.98
CA LEU A 274 -10.36 30.34 12.48
C LEU A 274 -11.21 31.44 11.84
N VAL A 275 -11.34 31.45 10.52
CA VAL A 275 -12.14 32.46 9.81
C VAL A 275 -13.64 32.32 10.16
N GLY A 276 -14.17 31.11 10.14
CA GLY A 276 -15.59 30.85 10.38
C GLY A 276 -15.98 31.02 11.85
N LYS A 277 -15.43 30.18 12.72
CA LYS A 277 -15.86 30.11 14.12
C LYS A 277 -15.37 31.29 14.95
N VAL A 278 -14.11 31.74 14.75
CA VAL A 278 -13.49 32.76 15.61
C VAL A 278 -13.73 34.17 15.08
N GLU A 279 -13.50 34.43 13.78
CA GLU A 279 -13.61 35.78 13.22
C GLU A 279 -15.06 36.11 12.84
N ALA A 280 -15.75 35.21 12.12
CA ALA A 280 -17.09 35.47 11.62
C ALA A 280 -18.22 35.02 12.57
N GLY A 281 -17.94 34.19 13.57
CA GLY A 281 -18.91 33.67 14.53
C GLY A 281 -20.01 32.80 13.87
N ILE A 282 -19.69 32.13 12.78
CA ILE A 282 -20.59 31.23 12.05
C ILE A 282 -20.28 29.77 12.37
N PRO A 283 -21.24 28.84 12.20
CA PRO A 283 -21.03 27.41 12.42
C PRO A 283 -19.92 26.83 11.54
N GLU A 284 -19.42 25.65 11.93
CA GLU A 284 -18.54 24.84 11.13
C GLU A 284 -19.21 24.50 9.78
N ASP A 285 -18.42 24.46 8.72
CA ASP A 285 -18.90 24.15 7.35
C ASP A 285 -19.99 25.07 6.80
N ASP A 286 -20.17 26.24 7.38
CA ASP A 286 -21.16 27.22 6.90
C ASP A 286 -20.85 27.62 5.45
N PRO A 287 -21.84 27.57 4.52
CA PRO A 287 -21.63 27.92 3.12
C PRO A 287 -21.21 29.37 2.88
N ARG A 288 -21.33 30.25 3.87
CA ARG A 288 -20.83 31.63 3.82
C ARG A 288 -19.32 31.73 3.98
N ASN A 289 -18.68 30.66 4.50
CA ASN A 289 -17.23 30.60 4.65
C ASN A 289 -16.57 30.03 3.38
N PRO A 290 -15.87 30.85 2.57
CA PRO A 290 -15.26 30.34 1.33
C PRO A 290 -14.11 29.36 1.61
N ALA A 291 -13.55 29.36 2.82
CA ALA A 291 -12.48 28.43 3.20
C ALA A 291 -12.96 26.99 3.34
N THR A 292 -14.27 26.75 3.52
CA THR A 292 -14.87 25.39 3.50
C THR A 292 -14.59 24.63 2.20
N ILE A 293 -14.50 25.34 1.06
CA ILE A 293 -14.08 24.69 -0.21
C ILE A 293 -12.63 24.22 -0.14
N ALA A 294 -11.74 25.04 0.45
CA ALA A 294 -10.35 24.66 0.60
C ALA A 294 -10.16 23.46 1.55
N ASP A 295 -10.96 23.39 2.61
CA ASP A 295 -11.01 22.26 3.53
C ASP A 295 -11.44 20.97 2.82
N ASN A 296 -12.55 21.01 2.10
CA ASN A 296 -12.99 19.88 1.26
C ASN A 296 -11.95 19.47 0.19
N VAL A 297 -11.19 20.41 -0.37
CA VAL A 297 -10.05 20.10 -1.25
C VAL A 297 -8.99 19.34 -0.48
N GLY A 298 -8.69 19.78 0.76
CA GLY A 298 -7.74 19.15 1.65
C GLY A 298 -8.02 17.66 1.84
N ASP A 299 -9.24 17.30 2.22
CA ASP A 299 -9.67 15.91 2.41
C ASP A 299 -9.46 15.06 1.14
N ASN A 300 -9.81 15.60 -0.02
CA ASN A 300 -9.63 14.87 -1.28
C ASN A 300 -8.16 14.68 -1.68
N VAL A 301 -7.28 15.63 -1.39
CA VAL A 301 -5.87 15.50 -1.75
C VAL A 301 -5.04 14.81 -0.66
N GLY A 302 -5.38 14.99 0.61
CA GLY A 302 -4.71 14.36 1.75
C GLY A 302 -5.14 12.91 1.94
N ASP A 303 -6.44 12.70 2.14
CA ASP A 303 -6.96 11.39 2.54
C ASP A 303 -7.23 10.46 1.35
N VAL A 304 -7.51 10.97 0.16
CA VAL A 304 -7.70 10.10 -1.01
C VAL A 304 -6.44 10.01 -1.86
N ALA A 305 -5.90 11.13 -2.37
CA ALA A 305 -4.73 11.06 -3.24
C ALA A 305 -3.46 10.64 -2.49
N GLY A 306 -3.24 11.22 -1.29
CA GLY A 306 -2.08 10.92 -0.45
C GLY A 306 -2.10 9.49 0.06
N MET A 307 -3.23 9.06 0.67
CA MET A 307 -3.38 7.68 1.16
C MET A 307 -3.40 6.66 0.03
N GLY A 308 -3.93 7.01 -1.13
CA GLY A 308 -3.93 6.12 -2.28
C GLY A 308 -2.55 5.80 -2.82
N ALA A 309 -1.66 6.79 -2.87
CA ALA A 309 -0.25 6.59 -3.21
C ALA A 309 0.48 5.74 -2.13
N ASP A 310 0.17 5.97 -0.85
CA ASP A 310 0.69 5.24 0.31
C ASP A 310 0.25 3.76 0.30
N LEU A 311 -1.03 3.50 0.02
CA LEU A 311 -1.54 2.13 -0.16
C LEU A 311 -0.87 1.40 -1.33
N TYR A 312 -0.60 2.10 -2.43
CA TYR A 312 0.12 1.53 -3.56
C TYR A 312 1.54 1.13 -3.19
N GLU A 313 2.25 2.00 -2.50
CA GLU A 313 3.61 1.75 -1.99
C GLU A 313 3.62 0.56 -1.03
N SER A 314 2.75 0.56 -0.02
CA SER A 314 2.67 -0.50 0.99
C SER A 314 2.30 -1.85 0.39
N TYR A 315 1.36 -1.89 -0.57
CA TYR A 315 0.97 -3.11 -1.28
C TYR A 315 2.12 -3.67 -2.11
N CYS A 316 2.74 -2.83 -2.94
CA CYS A 316 3.87 -3.26 -3.77
C CYS A 316 5.08 -3.64 -2.90
N GLY A 317 5.41 -2.82 -1.90
CA GLY A 317 6.53 -3.04 -1.00
C GLY A 317 6.44 -4.36 -0.24
N SER A 318 5.25 -4.72 0.25
CA SER A 318 5.03 -6.00 0.95
C SER A 318 5.25 -7.21 0.04
N ILE A 319 4.74 -7.17 -1.20
CA ILE A 319 4.95 -8.25 -2.19
C ILE A 319 6.43 -8.37 -2.54
N LEU A 320 7.09 -7.24 -2.82
CA LEU A 320 8.49 -7.20 -3.24
C LEU A 320 9.44 -7.63 -2.12
N ALA A 321 9.19 -7.19 -0.87
CA ALA A 321 9.98 -7.61 0.28
C ALA A 321 9.88 -9.12 0.52
N THR A 322 8.66 -9.68 0.42
CA THR A 322 8.46 -11.13 0.56
C THR A 322 9.11 -11.90 -0.59
N ALA A 323 9.04 -11.39 -1.83
CA ALA A 323 9.71 -11.99 -2.98
C ALA A 323 11.25 -11.98 -2.84
N ALA A 324 11.80 -10.88 -2.30
CA ALA A 324 13.24 -10.77 -2.04
C ALA A 324 13.71 -11.74 -0.93
N LEU A 325 12.93 -11.92 0.13
CA LEU A 325 13.18 -12.95 1.14
C LEU A 325 13.15 -14.36 0.52
N GLY A 326 12.17 -14.63 -0.36
CA GLY A 326 12.10 -15.89 -1.11
C GLY A 326 13.32 -16.12 -2.02
N ALA A 327 13.83 -15.05 -2.65
CA ALA A 327 15.03 -15.10 -3.49
C ALA A 327 16.33 -15.37 -2.69
N ALA A 328 16.35 -14.99 -1.41
CA ALA A 328 17.49 -15.20 -0.52
C ALA A 328 17.56 -16.62 0.07
N LEU A 329 16.52 -17.45 -0.10
CA LEU A 329 16.52 -18.82 0.39
C LEU A 329 17.59 -19.65 -0.33
N PRO A 330 18.33 -20.53 0.39
CA PRO A 330 19.35 -21.39 -0.20
C PRO A 330 18.75 -22.25 -1.32
N LEU A 331 19.43 -22.29 -2.47
CA LEU A 331 19.06 -23.16 -3.59
C LEU A 331 19.14 -24.63 -3.14
N GLY A 332 18.08 -25.39 -3.34
CA GLY A 332 17.97 -26.77 -2.91
C GLY A 332 16.97 -27.02 -1.79
N MET A 333 16.47 -25.97 -1.14
CA MET A 333 15.30 -26.10 -0.27
C MET A 333 14.06 -26.44 -1.10
N ARG A 334 13.10 -27.16 -0.51
CA ARG A 334 11.84 -27.57 -1.16
C ARG A 334 11.05 -26.39 -1.74
N PHE A 335 11.15 -25.22 -1.10
CA PHE A 335 10.47 -23.98 -1.50
C PHE A 335 11.51 -22.87 -1.64
N SER A 336 12.26 -22.87 -2.75
CA SER A 336 13.32 -21.90 -3.05
C SER A 336 13.33 -21.55 -4.54
N GLY A 337 14.06 -20.51 -4.90
CA GLY A 337 14.19 -20.05 -6.28
C GLY A 337 12.91 -19.39 -6.82
N GLU A 338 12.57 -19.66 -8.09
CA GLU A 338 11.42 -19.04 -8.76
C GLU A 338 10.10 -19.22 -8.03
N PRO A 339 9.72 -20.40 -7.50
CA PRO A 339 8.48 -20.58 -6.77
C PRO A 339 8.36 -19.67 -5.53
N ALA A 340 9.45 -19.48 -4.80
CA ALA A 340 9.46 -18.63 -3.60
C ALA A 340 9.32 -17.14 -3.94
N VAL A 341 9.87 -16.70 -5.08
CA VAL A 341 9.73 -15.32 -5.58
C VAL A 341 8.32 -15.06 -6.11
N VAL A 342 7.68 -16.01 -6.77
CA VAL A 342 6.37 -15.85 -7.42
C VAL A 342 5.20 -16.05 -6.43
N ALA A 343 5.37 -16.85 -5.38
CA ALA A 343 4.32 -17.17 -4.43
C ALA A 343 3.60 -15.95 -3.83
N PRO A 344 4.28 -14.89 -3.36
CA PRO A 344 3.59 -13.70 -2.83
C PRO A 344 2.73 -13.00 -3.88
N MET A 345 3.16 -12.98 -5.15
CA MET A 345 2.36 -12.41 -6.24
C MET A 345 1.11 -13.24 -6.51
N ALA A 346 1.20 -14.58 -6.46
CA ALA A 346 0.08 -15.48 -6.66
C ALA A 346 -0.93 -15.41 -5.50
N ILE A 347 -0.47 -15.31 -4.27
CA ILE A 347 -1.32 -15.10 -3.09
C ILE A 347 -2.05 -13.75 -3.21
N ALA A 348 -1.35 -12.69 -3.61
CA ALA A 348 -1.94 -11.39 -3.88
C ALA A 348 -3.00 -11.44 -4.97
N ALA A 349 -2.78 -12.23 -6.04
CA ALA A 349 -3.74 -12.45 -7.11
C ALA A 349 -5.05 -13.08 -6.62
N ILE A 350 -4.96 -14.11 -5.77
CA ILE A 350 -6.11 -14.72 -5.12
C ILE A 350 -6.81 -13.72 -4.19
N GLY A 351 -6.03 -12.96 -3.43
CA GLY A 351 -6.54 -11.88 -2.56
C GLY A 351 -7.36 -10.84 -3.31
N ILE A 352 -6.95 -10.44 -4.52
CA ILE A 352 -7.71 -9.53 -5.39
C ILE A 352 -9.09 -10.10 -5.73
N ILE A 353 -9.16 -11.35 -6.16
CA ILE A 353 -10.42 -11.99 -6.54
C ILE A 353 -11.37 -12.06 -5.33
N ILE A 354 -10.85 -12.45 -4.17
CA ILE A 354 -11.62 -12.49 -2.92
C ILE A 354 -12.06 -11.09 -2.49
N SER A 355 -11.22 -10.08 -2.64
CA SER A 355 -11.55 -8.70 -2.31
C SER A 355 -12.69 -8.14 -3.18
N ILE A 356 -12.73 -8.49 -4.47
CA ILE A 356 -13.86 -8.14 -5.35
C ILE A 356 -15.16 -8.75 -4.82
N ILE A 357 -15.13 -9.99 -4.35
CA ILE A 357 -16.28 -10.67 -3.72
C ILE A 357 -16.66 -9.94 -2.42
N GLY A 358 -15.68 -9.61 -1.57
CA GLY A 358 -15.90 -8.85 -0.32
C GLY A 358 -16.61 -7.52 -0.56
N VAL A 359 -16.18 -6.77 -1.58
CA VAL A 359 -16.85 -5.51 -1.97
C VAL A 359 -18.32 -5.72 -2.34
N LEU A 360 -18.66 -6.82 -3.00
CA LEU A 360 -20.05 -7.13 -3.40
C LEU A 360 -20.93 -7.55 -2.21
N LEU A 361 -20.33 -8.00 -1.11
CA LEU A 361 -21.04 -8.41 0.10
C LEU A 361 -21.47 -7.22 0.99
N VAL A 362 -20.82 -6.06 0.84
CA VAL A 362 -21.18 -4.86 1.61
C VAL A 362 -22.54 -4.33 1.18
N ARG A 363 -23.55 -4.54 2.03
CA ARG A 363 -24.93 -4.09 1.83
C ARG A 363 -25.54 -3.68 3.15
N CYS A 364 -26.36 -2.65 3.13
CA CYS A 364 -27.11 -2.15 4.28
C CYS A 364 -28.59 -1.97 3.92
N LYS A 365 -29.48 -1.95 4.93
CA LYS A 365 -30.90 -1.60 4.73
C LYS A 365 -31.06 -0.08 4.68
N ASP A 366 -32.11 0.41 4.04
CA ASP A 366 -32.30 1.86 3.83
C ASP A 366 -32.50 2.65 5.15
N ASP A 367 -33.14 2.06 6.16
CA ASP A 367 -33.40 2.67 7.48
C ASP A 367 -32.31 2.36 8.52
N SER A 368 -31.06 2.13 8.10
CA SER A 368 -29.97 1.73 8.98
C SER A 368 -29.38 2.92 9.74
N SER A 369 -29.03 2.68 11.02
CA SER A 369 -28.23 3.63 11.80
C SER A 369 -26.78 3.67 11.34
N MET A 370 -26.04 4.73 11.68
CA MET A 370 -24.60 4.85 11.42
C MET A 370 -23.83 3.63 11.93
N LYS A 371 -24.17 3.13 13.13
CA LYS A 371 -23.55 1.93 13.71
C LYS A 371 -23.77 0.68 12.85
N THR A 372 -24.97 0.48 12.31
CA THR A 372 -25.27 -0.64 11.40
C THR A 372 -24.50 -0.54 10.10
N LEU A 373 -24.27 0.68 9.63
CA LEU A 373 -23.51 0.98 8.42
C LEU A 373 -22.03 0.61 8.58
N LEU A 374 -21.43 0.97 9.71
CA LEU A 374 -20.05 0.57 10.04
C LEU A 374 -19.94 -0.96 10.13
N HIS A 375 -20.89 -1.65 10.78
CA HIS A 375 -20.92 -3.11 10.82
C HIS A 375 -21.05 -3.76 9.43
N ALA A 376 -21.73 -3.11 8.47
CA ALA A 376 -21.79 -3.62 7.10
C ALA A 376 -20.43 -3.55 6.39
N LEU A 377 -19.64 -2.51 6.64
CA LEU A 377 -18.25 -2.40 6.16
C LEU A 377 -17.35 -3.47 6.79
N ASP A 378 -17.44 -3.64 8.10
CA ASP A 378 -16.72 -4.68 8.84
C ASP A 378 -17.05 -6.07 8.31
N THR A 379 -18.32 -6.36 8.00
CA THR A 379 -18.74 -7.64 7.43
C THR A 379 -18.03 -7.94 6.12
N GLY A 380 -17.85 -6.94 5.25
CA GLY A 380 -17.07 -7.09 4.00
C GLY A 380 -15.62 -7.46 4.26
N THR A 381 -14.98 -6.77 5.20
CA THR A 381 -13.57 -7.01 5.56
C THR A 381 -13.37 -8.38 6.22
N TRP A 382 -14.18 -8.73 7.23
CA TRP A 382 -14.11 -10.02 7.91
C TRP A 382 -14.41 -11.20 6.98
N SER A 383 -15.39 -11.04 6.07
CA SER A 383 -15.70 -12.08 5.07
C SER A 383 -14.53 -12.30 4.12
N ALA A 384 -13.89 -11.22 3.63
CA ALA A 384 -12.72 -11.33 2.77
C ALA A 384 -11.55 -11.99 3.51
N THR A 385 -11.27 -11.59 4.75
CA THR A 385 -10.24 -12.19 5.61
C THR A 385 -10.47 -13.69 5.79
N GLY A 386 -11.68 -14.09 6.15
CA GLY A 386 -12.04 -15.52 6.31
C GLY A 386 -11.87 -16.33 5.02
N LEU A 387 -12.28 -15.77 3.88
CA LEU A 387 -12.10 -16.42 2.58
C LEU A 387 -10.63 -16.56 2.18
N ILE A 388 -9.78 -15.58 2.50
CA ILE A 388 -8.33 -15.67 2.23
C ILE A 388 -7.69 -16.76 3.13
N ILE A 389 -8.09 -16.86 4.40
CA ILE A 389 -7.62 -17.94 5.29
C ILE A 389 -8.02 -19.30 4.74
N ILE A 390 -9.27 -19.47 4.29
CA ILE A 390 -9.74 -20.72 3.69
C ILE A 390 -8.95 -21.02 2.42
N ALA A 391 -8.78 -20.05 1.52
CA ALA A 391 -8.06 -20.23 0.27
C ALA A 391 -6.59 -20.62 0.51
N SER A 392 -5.91 -19.93 1.43
CA SER A 392 -4.51 -20.25 1.78
C SER A 392 -4.39 -21.61 2.48
N GLY A 393 -5.38 -22.01 3.29
CA GLY A 393 -5.46 -23.34 3.88
C GLY A 393 -5.65 -24.45 2.82
N VAL A 394 -6.46 -24.20 1.81
CA VAL A 394 -6.61 -25.12 0.66
C VAL A 394 -5.28 -25.24 -0.09
N LEU A 395 -4.58 -24.13 -0.36
CA LEU A 395 -3.28 -24.14 -1.01
C LEU A 395 -2.23 -24.91 -0.19
N ALA A 396 -2.25 -24.81 1.13
CA ALA A 396 -1.38 -25.60 2.00
C ALA A 396 -1.78 -27.09 2.00
N GLY A 397 -3.08 -27.39 2.01
CA GLY A 397 -3.60 -28.74 1.99
C GLY A 397 -3.28 -29.53 0.69
N ILE A 398 -3.29 -28.86 -0.46
CA ILE A 398 -2.82 -29.44 -1.72
C ILE A 398 -1.28 -29.39 -1.87
N GLY A 399 -0.58 -28.82 -0.86
CA GLY A 399 0.87 -28.73 -0.78
C GLY A 399 1.50 -27.69 -1.71
N TRP A 400 0.73 -26.74 -2.21
CA TRP A 400 1.22 -25.65 -3.06
C TRP A 400 2.09 -24.65 -2.27
N ILE A 401 1.74 -24.41 -1.00
CA ILE A 401 2.55 -23.66 -0.03
C ILE A 401 2.83 -24.54 1.20
N PRO A 402 3.98 -24.35 1.89
CA PRO A 402 4.24 -24.97 3.19
C PRO A 402 3.21 -24.54 4.24
N TRP A 403 2.91 -25.41 5.20
CA TRP A 403 2.01 -25.10 6.33
C TRP A 403 2.51 -23.93 7.18
N GLY A 404 3.84 -23.73 7.28
CA GLY A 404 4.41 -22.57 7.95
C GLY A 404 4.02 -21.26 7.27
N ILE A 405 4.05 -21.20 5.93
CA ILE A 405 3.59 -20.02 5.18
C ILE A 405 2.09 -19.77 5.42
N PHE A 406 1.26 -20.81 5.45
CA PHE A 406 -0.15 -20.67 5.84
C PHE A 406 -0.31 -20.09 7.26
N GLY A 407 0.49 -20.56 8.22
CA GLY A 407 0.52 -20.02 9.58
C GLY A 407 0.88 -18.54 9.61
N ALA A 408 1.92 -18.13 8.89
CA ALA A 408 2.34 -16.74 8.76
C ALA A 408 1.27 -15.84 8.11
N ILE A 409 0.64 -16.29 7.01
CA ILE A 409 -0.46 -15.57 6.36
C ILE A 409 -1.63 -15.37 7.32
N THR A 410 -2.05 -16.45 8.01
CA THR A 410 -3.17 -16.41 8.96
C THR A 410 -2.88 -15.45 10.11
N THR A 411 -1.66 -15.51 10.67
CA THR A 411 -1.22 -14.60 11.73
C THR A 411 -1.26 -13.14 11.26
N GLY A 412 -0.76 -12.84 10.07
CA GLY A 412 -0.80 -11.50 9.50
C GLY A 412 -2.22 -10.97 9.29
N LEU A 413 -3.14 -11.80 8.79
CA LEU A 413 -4.54 -11.43 8.58
C LEU A 413 -5.27 -11.17 9.90
N ILE A 414 -5.06 -12.01 10.92
CA ILE A 414 -5.63 -11.81 12.26
C ILE A 414 -5.05 -10.54 12.89
N ALA A 415 -3.74 -10.34 12.80
CA ALA A 415 -3.09 -9.15 13.33
C ALA A 415 -3.60 -7.86 12.65
N GLY A 416 -3.73 -7.84 11.33
CA GLY A 416 -4.28 -6.70 10.60
C GLY A 416 -5.72 -6.39 11.01
N SER A 417 -6.56 -7.41 11.16
CA SER A 417 -7.94 -7.26 11.63
C SER A 417 -8.02 -6.75 13.07
N ALA A 418 -7.15 -7.24 13.95
CA ALA A 418 -7.07 -6.80 15.35
C ALA A 418 -6.60 -5.34 15.45
N ILE A 419 -5.62 -4.92 14.62
CA ILE A 419 -5.18 -3.52 14.54
C ILE A 419 -6.32 -2.63 14.06
N GLY A 420 -7.05 -3.04 13.02
CA GLY A 420 -8.22 -2.30 12.53
C GLY A 420 -9.28 -2.12 13.60
N TRP A 421 -9.58 -3.18 14.37
CA TRP A 421 -10.52 -3.11 15.47
C TRP A 421 -10.04 -2.18 16.61
N THR A 422 -8.77 -2.28 17.01
CA THR A 422 -8.21 -1.39 18.05
C THR A 422 -8.20 0.06 17.60
N THR A 423 -7.90 0.34 16.33
CA THR A 423 -7.99 1.68 15.76
C THR A 423 -9.42 2.22 15.85
N GLY A 424 -10.41 1.44 15.41
CA GLY A 424 -11.83 1.80 15.52
C GLY A 424 -12.26 2.07 16.96
N TYR A 425 -11.78 1.29 17.93
CA TYR A 425 -12.07 1.49 19.35
C TYR A 425 -11.58 2.84 19.88
N PHE A 426 -10.39 3.28 19.48
CA PHE A 426 -9.80 4.54 19.96
C PHE A 426 -10.25 5.79 19.18
N THR A 427 -10.83 5.64 17.98
CA THR A 427 -11.16 6.77 17.10
C THR A 427 -12.66 7.00 16.92
N SER A 428 -13.51 6.00 17.15
CA SER A 428 -14.95 6.14 16.96
C SER A 428 -15.60 6.86 18.13
N ASP A 429 -16.59 7.69 17.83
CA ASP A 429 -17.45 8.42 18.76
C ASP A 429 -18.30 7.50 19.67
N SER A 430 -18.49 6.26 19.24
CA SER A 430 -19.30 5.27 19.97
C SER A 430 -18.58 4.63 21.14
N TYR A 431 -17.29 4.86 21.32
CA TYR A 431 -16.48 4.22 22.34
C TYR A 431 -15.93 5.17 23.42
N ALA A 432 -15.64 4.60 24.59
CA ALA A 432 -15.24 5.34 25.78
C ALA A 432 -14.03 6.28 25.60
N PRO A 433 -12.97 5.96 24.83
CA PRO A 433 -11.84 6.87 24.68
C PRO A 433 -12.24 8.22 24.08
N THR A 434 -12.98 8.22 22.99
CA THR A 434 -13.44 9.46 22.33
C THR A 434 -14.49 10.19 23.15
N GLN A 435 -15.43 9.46 23.78
CA GLN A 435 -16.42 10.02 24.69
C GLN A 435 -15.77 10.65 25.94
N GLY A 436 -14.63 10.10 26.42
CA GLY A 436 -13.84 10.67 27.49
C GLY A 436 -13.29 12.04 27.13
N ILE A 437 -12.69 12.18 25.94
CA ILE A 437 -12.20 13.47 25.44
C ILE A 437 -13.34 14.50 25.32
N ALA A 438 -14.48 14.10 24.77
CA ALA A 438 -15.66 14.96 24.65
C ALA A 438 -16.16 15.44 26.03
N LYS A 439 -16.14 14.58 27.05
CA LYS A 439 -16.48 14.96 28.42
C LYS A 439 -15.48 15.92 29.03
N GLN A 440 -14.18 15.76 28.74
CA GLN A 440 -13.14 16.71 29.22
C GLN A 440 -13.25 18.08 28.53
N ALA A 441 -13.87 18.15 27.35
CA ALA A 441 -14.11 19.42 26.67
C ALA A 441 -15.07 20.34 27.44
N GLU A 442 -15.95 19.79 28.29
CA GLU A 442 -16.82 20.58 29.19
C GLU A 442 -16.02 21.35 30.25
N ALA A 443 -14.85 20.82 30.64
CA ALA A 443 -13.95 21.47 31.61
C ALA A 443 -13.05 22.54 30.99
N GLY A 444 -12.83 22.49 29.67
CA GLY A 444 -12.10 23.52 28.93
C GLY A 444 -11.07 22.99 27.93
N PRO A 445 -10.46 23.89 27.11
CA PRO A 445 -9.55 23.48 26.03
C PRO A 445 -8.30 22.77 26.53
N ALA A 446 -7.73 23.18 27.66
CA ALA A 446 -6.51 22.60 28.21
C ALA A 446 -6.69 21.12 28.58
N THR A 447 -7.80 20.78 29.24
CA THR A 447 -8.15 19.39 29.60
C THR A 447 -8.44 18.54 28.39
N THR A 448 -9.08 19.08 27.36
CA THR A 448 -9.32 18.43 26.08
C THR A 448 -8.00 18.03 25.39
N ILE A 449 -7.04 18.98 25.33
CA ILE A 449 -5.73 18.71 24.70
C ILE A 449 -4.97 17.64 25.47
N ILE A 450 -4.92 17.74 26.80
CA ILE A 450 -4.18 16.77 27.66
C ILE A 450 -4.79 15.38 27.52
N ASP A 451 -6.09 15.26 27.60
CA ASP A 451 -6.78 13.95 27.50
C ASP A 451 -6.67 13.38 26.08
N GLY A 452 -6.82 14.21 25.04
CA GLY A 452 -6.60 13.82 23.65
C GLY A 452 -5.19 13.27 23.39
N MET A 453 -4.16 13.96 23.94
CA MET A 453 -2.78 13.47 23.88
C MET A 453 -2.60 12.14 24.63
N ALA A 454 -3.18 12.02 25.82
CA ALA A 454 -3.12 10.79 26.62
C ALA A 454 -3.78 9.61 25.88
N VAL A 455 -4.98 9.82 25.35
CA VAL A 455 -5.69 8.80 24.54
C VAL A 455 -4.89 8.43 23.29
N GLY A 456 -4.29 9.41 22.60
CA GLY A 456 -3.41 9.17 21.45
C GLY A 456 -2.20 8.31 21.81
N MET A 457 -1.55 8.57 22.95
CA MET A 457 -0.45 7.73 23.45
C MET A 457 -0.92 6.32 23.82
N TYR A 458 -2.09 6.21 24.47
CA TYR A 458 -2.67 4.91 24.78
C TYR A 458 -3.06 4.11 23.53
N SER A 459 -3.48 4.76 22.46
CA SER A 459 -3.86 4.10 21.19
C SER A 459 -2.67 3.46 20.47
N ALA A 460 -1.44 3.89 20.74
CA ALA A 460 -0.24 3.43 20.05
C ALA A 460 0.24 2.04 20.51
N TRP A 461 0.10 1.70 21.82
CA TRP A 461 0.68 0.46 22.32
C TRP A 461 0.00 -0.83 21.84
N PRO A 462 -1.36 -0.94 21.67
CA PRO A 462 -1.95 -2.20 21.26
C PRO A 462 -1.52 -2.64 19.86
N PRO A 463 -1.48 -1.76 18.81
CA PRO A 463 -0.92 -2.11 17.52
C PRO A 463 0.54 -2.58 17.58
N VAL A 464 1.38 -1.94 18.41
CA VAL A 464 2.79 -2.33 18.57
C VAL A 464 2.90 -3.75 19.14
N VAL A 465 2.14 -4.07 20.19
CA VAL A 465 2.13 -5.41 20.79
C VAL A 465 1.63 -6.45 19.79
N ILE A 466 0.55 -6.16 19.05
CA ILE A 466 0.00 -7.07 18.03
C ILE A 466 1.05 -7.36 16.96
N ILE A 467 1.77 -6.32 16.46
CA ILE A 467 2.84 -6.48 15.47
C ILE A 467 3.98 -7.35 16.01
N VAL A 468 4.43 -7.11 17.24
CA VAL A 468 5.49 -7.92 17.87
C VAL A 468 5.08 -9.39 17.95
N ILE A 469 3.86 -9.67 18.43
CA ILE A 469 3.33 -11.03 18.50
C ILE A 469 3.25 -11.65 17.10
N ALA A 470 2.76 -10.91 16.11
CA ALA A 470 2.65 -11.37 14.72
C ALA A 470 4.02 -11.73 14.12
N ILE A 471 5.04 -10.89 14.34
CA ILE A 471 6.41 -11.15 13.87
C ILE A 471 6.97 -12.42 14.54
N LEU A 472 6.90 -12.51 15.87
CA LEU A 472 7.41 -13.67 16.60
C LEU A 472 6.72 -14.97 16.20
N THR A 473 5.39 -14.93 16.03
CA THR A 473 4.60 -16.09 15.60
C THR A 473 4.94 -16.50 14.16
N SER A 474 5.02 -15.52 13.25
CA SER A 474 5.37 -15.79 11.85
C SER A 474 6.81 -16.32 11.69
N PHE A 475 7.73 -15.89 12.55
CA PHE A 475 9.10 -16.41 12.59
C PHE A 475 9.14 -17.85 13.13
N GLY A 476 8.24 -18.22 14.03
CA GLY A 476 8.13 -19.57 14.59
C GLY A 476 7.41 -20.57 13.67
N CYS A 477 6.74 -20.09 12.63
CA CYS A 477 6.04 -20.92 11.64
C CYS A 477 7.00 -21.42 10.56
#